data_2027186dd7de66b126c31200eadc9032
#
_entry.id   2027186dd7de66b126c31200eadc9032
#
_cell.length_a   1.000
_cell.length_b   1.000
_cell.length_c   1.000
_cell.angle_alpha   90.00
_cell.angle_beta   90.00
_cell.angle_gamma   90.00
#
_symmetry.space_group_name_H-M   'P 1'
#
loop_
_entity.id
_entity.type
_entity.pdbx_description
1 polymer ?
#
loop_
_entity_poly.entity_id
_entity_poly.type
_entity_poly.pdbx_seq_one_letter_code
_entity_poly.pdbx_strand_id
1 'polypeptide(L)'
;MKMNELKLVYFSPTGATRKIIMETARSIDLKSVSFDFSVFKEKKPVLKFASNDFALFGIPVYYGRVPATFMEYLDNISGNNTPAALVATYGCREFDDALLELKTEVEKRGFKVIGAAAFPTEHSIVPSIGARRPNKTDLKSAAEYGVELNRLLKKETSFDHLETRVPGNSPYHKYGKNALFPKAAAAMCTLCGACAKVCPTGAIPIKDPKKTETDKCIGCMKCMRVCKQNARAVNSLKMSLAEKKLKKICKSDKTADIFLAN
;
A
#
# COMPACT_ATOMS: atom_id res chain seq x y z
N MET A 1 -13.02 -12.83 22.99
CA MET A 1 -13.11 -11.38 23.34
C MET A 1 -14.06 -10.70 22.35
N LYS A 2 -14.94 -9.78 22.80
CA LYS A 2 -15.81 -9.04 21.84
C LYS A 2 -14.99 -7.93 21.20
N MET A 3 -14.84 -7.99 19.87
CA MET A 3 -14.16 -6.95 19.11
C MET A 3 -15.01 -5.69 19.03
N ASN A 4 -14.36 -4.53 19.03
CA ASN A 4 -15.01 -3.22 19.05
C ASN A 4 -15.18 -2.65 17.63
N GLU A 5 -14.10 -2.38 16.92
CA GLU A 5 -14.09 -1.68 15.65
C GLU A 5 -12.97 -2.19 14.73
N LEU A 6 -13.22 -2.21 13.42
CA LEU A 6 -12.21 -2.47 12.39
C LEU A 6 -11.59 -1.15 11.93
N LYS A 7 -10.29 -0.97 12.13
CA LYS A 7 -9.56 0.23 11.75
C LYS A 7 -8.69 -0.05 10.52
N LEU A 8 -9.05 0.55 9.38
CA LEU A 8 -8.36 0.41 8.10
C LEU A 8 -7.27 1.47 8.00
N VAL A 9 -6.01 1.06 8.03
CA VAL A 9 -4.83 1.94 7.96
C VAL A 9 -4.10 1.69 6.66
N TYR A 10 -4.14 2.61 5.71
CA TYR A 10 -3.58 2.30 4.41
C TYR A 10 -2.91 3.48 3.70
N PHE A 11 -1.98 3.10 2.82
CA PHE A 11 -1.34 3.98 1.85
C PHE A 11 -1.64 3.46 0.45
N SER A 12 -2.34 4.23 -0.37
CA SER A 12 -2.83 3.77 -1.67
C SER A 12 -2.85 4.90 -2.73
N PRO A 13 -1.69 5.41 -3.15
CA PRO A 13 -1.63 6.54 -4.08
C PRO A 13 -2.43 6.34 -5.36
N THR A 14 -2.42 5.14 -5.94
CA THR A 14 -3.11 4.81 -7.20
C THR A 14 -4.47 4.13 -7.00
N GLY A 15 -4.86 3.84 -5.76
CA GLY A 15 -6.16 3.29 -5.40
C GLY A 15 -6.23 1.75 -5.37
N ALA A 16 -5.24 1.01 -5.85
CA ALA A 16 -5.28 -0.46 -5.90
C ALA A 16 -5.33 -1.09 -4.50
N THR A 17 -4.41 -0.70 -3.60
CA THR A 17 -4.41 -1.16 -2.20
C THR A 17 -5.74 -0.87 -1.51
N ARG A 18 -6.27 0.35 -1.68
CA ARG A 18 -7.58 0.72 -1.12
C ARG A 18 -8.70 -0.22 -1.58
N LYS A 19 -8.73 -0.59 -2.86
CA LYS A 19 -9.75 -1.52 -3.38
C LYS A 19 -9.68 -2.88 -2.67
N ILE A 20 -8.48 -3.45 -2.51
CA ILE A 20 -8.27 -4.72 -1.80
C ILE A 20 -8.68 -4.59 -0.32
N ILE A 21 -8.19 -3.57 0.39
CA ILE A 21 -8.51 -3.33 1.81
C ILE A 21 -10.02 -3.21 2.04
N MET A 22 -10.71 -2.44 1.20
CA MET A 22 -12.16 -2.26 1.33
C MET A 22 -12.93 -3.55 1.06
N GLU A 23 -12.48 -4.37 0.11
CA GLU A 23 -13.11 -5.65 -0.18
C GLU A 23 -12.87 -6.67 0.95
N THR A 24 -11.65 -6.77 1.48
CA THR A 24 -11.35 -7.58 2.65
C THR A 24 -12.22 -7.18 3.85
N ALA A 25 -12.32 -5.87 4.10
CA ALA A 25 -13.09 -5.34 5.22
C ALA A 25 -14.60 -5.65 5.15
N ARG A 26 -15.18 -5.72 3.96
CA ARG A 26 -16.61 -6.05 3.76
C ARG A 26 -17.00 -7.44 4.27
N SER A 27 -16.05 -8.36 4.32
CA SER A 27 -16.26 -9.74 4.81
C SER A 27 -16.01 -9.89 6.31
N ILE A 28 -15.68 -8.80 7.00
CA ILE A 28 -15.45 -8.77 8.45
C ILE A 28 -16.65 -8.11 9.12
N ASP A 29 -17.27 -8.81 10.06
CA ASP A 29 -18.49 -8.40 10.76
C ASP A 29 -18.19 -7.40 11.89
N LEU A 30 -17.57 -6.25 11.50
CA LEU A 30 -17.24 -5.14 12.38
C LEU A 30 -17.50 -3.81 11.68
N LYS A 31 -17.95 -2.81 12.43
CA LYS A 31 -18.00 -1.44 11.92
C LYS A 31 -16.58 -0.97 11.60
N SER A 32 -16.36 -0.41 10.41
CA SER A 32 -15.04 0.03 9.98
C SER A 32 -14.87 1.54 9.96
N VAL A 33 -13.69 2.01 10.32
CA VAL A 33 -13.21 3.39 10.15
C VAL A 33 -11.90 3.39 9.35
N SER A 34 -11.72 4.37 8.46
CA SER A 34 -10.58 4.44 7.54
C SER A 34 -9.61 5.57 7.87
N PHE A 35 -8.33 5.24 7.88
CA PHE A 35 -7.21 6.18 7.98
C PHE A 35 -6.37 6.09 6.70
N ASP A 36 -6.64 7.03 5.77
CA ASP A 36 -5.96 7.10 4.47
C ASP A 36 -4.76 8.04 4.54
N PHE A 37 -3.57 7.51 4.31
CA PHE A 37 -2.30 8.22 4.29
C PHE A 37 -1.78 8.50 2.87
N SER A 38 -2.64 8.38 1.86
CA SER A 38 -2.27 8.51 0.44
C SER A 38 -2.08 9.96 -0.04
N VAL A 39 -2.25 10.93 0.85
CA VAL A 39 -2.03 12.36 0.60
C VAL A 39 -1.15 12.92 1.71
N PHE A 40 -0.19 13.76 1.33
CA PHE A 40 0.71 14.40 2.29
C PHE A 40 -0.04 15.18 3.35
N LYS A 41 0.37 14.99 4.61
CA LYS A 41 -0.12 15.74 5.76
C LYS A 41 1.09 16.27 6.53
N GLU A 42 1.13 17.57 6.76
CA GLU A 42 2.18 18.20 7.59
C GLU A 42 2.18 17.63 9.02
N LYS A 43 0.98 17.54 9.62
CA LYS A 43 0.80 16.92 10.93
C LYS A 43 0.32 15.48 10.73
N LYS A 44 1.15 14.53 11.12
CA LYS A 44 0.80 13.11 11.11
C LYS A 44 -0.13 12.83 12.29
N PRO A 45 -1.32 12.21 12.09
CA PRO A 45 -2.21 11.89 13.19
C PRO A 45 -1.57 10.82 14.10
N VAL A 46 -1.78 10.96 15.39
CA VAL A 46 -1.45 9.93 16.39
C VAL A 46 -2.64 8.98 16.50
N LEU A 47 -2.41 7.69 16.28
CA LEU A 47 -3.45 6.67 16.36
C LEU A 47 -3.09 5.65 17.45
N LYS A 48 -3.98 5.49 18.42
CA LYS A 48 -3.86 4.46 19.47
C LYS A 48 -4.96 3.42 19.29
N PHE A 49 -4.60 2.17 19.36
CA PHE A 49 -5.51 1.05 19.21
C PHE A 49 -5.65 0.30 20.52
N ALA A 50 -6.87 -0.02 20.90
CA ALA A 50 -7.16 -0.85 22.05
C ALA A 50 -6.95 -2.34 21.72
N SER A 51 -6.80 -3.18 22.74
CA SER A 51 -6.63 -4.63 22.54
C SER A 51 -7.84 -5.31 21.88
N ASN A 52 -9.02 -4.71 21.98
CA ASN A 52 -10.25 -5.17 21.36
C ASN A 52 -10.61 -4.47 20.04
N ASP A 53 -9.75 -3.62 19.50
CA ASP A 53 -9.84 -3.16 18.10
C ASP A 53 -9.24 -4.22 17.17
N PHE A 54 -9.60 -4.19 15.90
CA PHE A 54 -8.93 -4.95 14.86
C PHE A 54 -8.32 -3.99 13.82
N ALA A 55 -7.03 -4.14 13.54
CA ALA A 55 -6.32 -3.30 12.59
C ALA A 55 -6.12 -4.03 11.25
N LEU A 56 -6.46 -3.39 10.12
CA LEU A 56 -6.14 -3.89 8.79
C LEU A 56 -5.21 -2.89 8.10
N PHE A 57 -3.92 -3.24 8.03
CA PHE A 57 -2.89 -2.41 7.38
C PHE A 57 -2.77 -2.74 5.90
N GLY A 58 -2.65 -1.71 5.05
CA GLY A 58 -2.48 -1.92 3.61
C GLY A 58 -1.49 -0.99 2.95
N ILE A 59 -0.53 -1.57 2.20
CA ILE A 59 0.52 -0.82 1.51
C ILE A 59 0.71 -1.31 0.07
N PRO A 60 1.14 -0.44 -0.86
CA PRO A 60 1.75 -0.89 -2.10
C PRO A 60 3.22 -1.24 -1.85
N VAL A 61 3.73 -2.19 -2.59
CA VAL A 61 5.16 -2.55 -2.55
C VAL A 61 5.94 -1.63 -3.48
N TYR A 62 6.91 -0.90 -2.95
CA TYR A 62 7.84 -0.10 -3.75
C TYR A 62 9.26 -0.62 -3.57
N TYR A 63 9.89 -1.02 -4.68
CA TYR A 63 11.23 -1.62 -4.68
C TYR A 63 11.34 -2.85 -3.76
N GLY A 64 10.26 -3.63 -3.62
CA GLY A 64 10.22 -4.80 -2.76
C GLY A 64 10.15 -4.52 -1.26
N ARG A 65 9.89 -3.27 -0.86
CA ARG A 65 9.88 -2.78 0.52
C ARG A 65 8.58 -2.04 0.84
N VAL A 66 8.31 -1.83 2.11
CA VAL A 66 7.28 -0.89 2.60
C VAL A 66 7.65 0.52 2.14
N PRO A 67 6.75 1.35 1.60
CA PRO A 67 7.08 2.72 1.23
C PRO A 67 7.63 3.51 2.43
N ALA A 68 8.80 4.13 2.29
CA ALA A 68 9.45 4.89 3.37
C ALA A 68 8.53 5.95 3.97
N THR A 69 7.71 6.62 3.13
CA THR A 69 6.70 7.57 3.58
C THR A 69 5.66 6.93 4.51
N PHE A 70 5.30 5.66 4.31
CA PHE A 70 4.36 4.97 5.20
C PHE A 70 5.02 4.59 6.53
N MET A 71 6.30 4.23 6.51
CA MET A 71 7.06 3.98 7.73
C MET A 71 7.03 5.18 8.69
N GLU A 72 7.17 6.39 8.14
CA GLU A 72 7.07 7.63 8.92
C GLU A 72 5.69 7.85 9.57
N TYR A 73 4.60 7.33 8.99
CA TYR A 73 3.28 7.35 9.60
C TYR A 73 3.16 6.30 10.71
N LEU A 74 3.79 5.14 10.55
CA LEU A 74 3.78 4.08 11.56
C LEU A 74 4.38 4.52 12.89
N ASP A 75 5.33 5.47 12.90
CA ASP A 75 5.93 6.02 14.12
C ASP A 75 4.91 6.70 15.06
N ASN A 76 3.75 7.08 14.53
CA ASN A 76 2.67 7.70 15.30
C ASN A 76 1.48 6.72 15.54
N ILE A 77 1.68 5.44 15.30
CA ILE A 77 0.64 4.41 15.43
C ILE A 77 1.09 3.38 16.46
N SER A 78 0.23 3.11 17.44
CA SER A 78 0.51 2.11 18.49
C SER A 78 -0.70 1.24 18.76
N GLY A 79 -0.45 -0.05 18.98
CA GLY A 79 -1.38 -1.03 19.48
C GLY A 79 -1.17 -1.31 20.97
N ASN A 80 -2.06 -2.06 21.54
CA ASN A 80 -2.00 -2.62 22.88
C ASN A 80 -2.32 -4.11 22.83
N ASN A 81 -1.39 -4.89 22.31
CA ASN A 81 -1.63 -6.29 21.92
C ASN A 81 -2.85 -6.42 20.97
N THR A 82 -3.00 -5.44 20.07
CA THR A 82 -4.14 -5.31 19.17
C THR A 82 -4.00 -6.32 18.02
N PRO A 83 -4.99 -7.20 17.76
CA PRO A 83 -4.93 -8.07 16.58
C PRO A 83 -4.89 -7.24 15.29
N ALA A 84 -4.05 -7.68 14.36
CA ALA A 84 -3.85 -6.99 13.10
C ALA A 84 -3.76 -7.96 11.91
N ALA A 85 -4.20 -7.49 10.74
CA ALA A 85 -3.97 -8.18 9.48
C ALA A 85 -3.30 -7.24 8.47
N LEU A 86 -2.57 -7.81 7.51
CA LEU A 86 -1.72 -7.09 6.58
C LEU A 86 -2.13 -7.35 5.14
N VAL A 87 -2.07 -6.31 4.32
CA VAL A 87 -2.26 -6.37 2.88
C VAL A 87 -1.11 -5.65 2.18
N ALA A 88 -0.34 -6.36 1.38
CA ALA A 88 0.62 -5.80 0.44
C ALA A 88 0.07 -5.90 -0.99
N THR A 89 0.17 -4.82 -1.79
CA THR A 89 -0.19 -4.87 -3.22
C THR A 89 1.03 -4.58 -4.07
N TYR A 90 1.27 -5.37 -5.11
CA TYR A 90 2.48 -5.27 -5.92
C TYR A 90 2.20 -5.36 -7.43
N GLY A 91 3.07 -4.76 -8.23
CA GLY A 91 2.92 -4.64 -9.68
C GLY A 91 3.35 -5.89 -10.46
N CYS A 92 2.85 -7.08 -10.10
CA CYS A 92 3.06 -8.36 -10.79
C CYS A 92 4.52 -8.84 -10.91
N ARG A 93 5.51 -8.18 -10.24
CA ARG A 93 6.87 -8.72 -10.16
C ARG A 93 6.98 -9.65 -8.95
N GLU A 94 7.26 -9.09 -7.79
CA GLU A 94 7.35 -9.75 -6.48
C GLU A 94 7.07 -8.74 -5.40
N PHE A 95 6.69 -9.21 -4.20
CA PHE A 95 6.56 -8.36 -3.02
C PHE A 95 7.79 -8.39 -2.12
N ASP A 96 8.75 -9.28 -2.43
CA ASP A 96 10.06 -9.41 -1.78
C ASP A 96 9.94 -9.38 -0.24
N ASP A 97 10.61 -8.41 0.42
CA ASP A 97 10.65 -8.29 1.88
C ASP A 97 9.52 -7.43 2.47
N ALA A 98 8.67 -6.81 1.63
CA ALA A 98 7.70 -5.81 2.07
C ALA A 98 6.69 -6.35 3.10
N LEU A 99 6.25 -7.60 2.96
CA LEU A 99 5.27 -8.19 3.86
C LEU A 99 5.90 -8.52 5.22
N LEU A 100 7.13 -9.08 5.22
CA LEU A 100 7.90 -9.34 6.43
C LEU A 100 8.27 -8.04 7.15
N GLU A 101 8.69 -7.01 6.39
CA GLU A 101 9.00 -5.70 6.95
C GLU A 101 7.77 -5.07 7.61
N LEU A 102 6.62 -5.07 6.93
CA LEU A 102 5.39 -4.53 7.48
C LEU A 102 4.97 -5.27 8.77
N LYS A 103 5.04 -6.62 8.75
CA LYS A 103 4.76 -7.44 9.94
C LYS A 103 5.65 -7.03 11.10
N THR A 104 6.96 -7.06 10.90
CA THR A 104 7.94 -6.72 11.93
C THR A 104 7.70 -5.33 12.51
N GLU A 105 7.40 -4.35 11.66
CA GLU A 105 7.24 -2.97 12.09
C GLU A 105 5.93 -2.71 12.84
N VAL A 106 4.83 -3.38 12.48
CA VAL A 106 3.57 -3.25 13.25
C VAL A 106 3.65 -4.03 14.56
N GLU A 107 4.30 -5.20 14.58
CA GLU A 107 4.48 -5.97 15.82
C GLU A 107 5.36 -5.22 16.85
N LYS A 108 6.42 -4.55 16.44
CA LYS A 108 7.22 -3.66 17.30
C LYS A 108 6.39 -2.54 17.95
N ARG A 109 5.26 -2.19 17.35
CA ARG A 109 4.35 -1.12 17.81
C ARG A 109 3.15 -1.63 18.61
N GLY A 110 3.22 -2.89 19.08
CA GLY A 110 2.23 -3.47 19.98
C GLY A 110 1.02 -4.09 19.27
N PHE A 111 1.15 -4.47 18.00
CA PHE A 111 0.14 -5.26 17.31
C PHE A 111 0.51 -6.74 17.28
N LYS A 112 -0.50 -7.60 17.21
CA LYS A 112 -0.36 -9.04 17.01
C LYS A 112 -0.87 -9.39 15.62
N VAL A 113 0.02 -9.76 14.70
CA VAL A 113 -0.37 -10.08 13.33
C VAL A 113 -0.98 -11.49 13.27
N ILE A 114 -2.26 -11.58 12.89
CA ILE A 114 -3.01 -12.83 12.78
C ILE A 114 -3.29 -13.26 11.34
N GLY A 115 -2.86 -12.46 10.38
CA GLY A 115 -2.94 -12.78 8.96
C GLY A 115 -2.23 -11.76 8.10
N ALA A 116 -1.76 -12.20 6.95
CA ALA A 116 -1.10 -11.36 5.97
C ALA A 116 -1.43 -11.84 4.56
N ALA A 117 -1.52 -10.93 3.60
CA ALA A 117 -1.76 -11.30 2.20
C ALA A 117 -1.05 -10.37 1.23
N ALA A 118 -0.58 -10.91 0.12
CA ALA A 118 0.01 -10.16 -0.99
C ALA A 118 -0.83 -10.32 -2.25
N PHE A 119 -1.25 -9.21 -2.85
CA PHE A 119 -2.12 -9.18 -4.04
C PHE A 119 -1.40 -8.58 -5.23
N PRO A 120 -1.33 -9.27 -6.37
CA PRO A 120 -0.86 -8.66 -7.61
C PRO A 120 -1.87 -7.63 -8.10
N THR A 121 -1.36 -6.47 -8.56
CA THR A 121 -2.18 -5.36 -9.06
C THR A 121 -1.55 -4.74 -10.30
N GLU A 122 -2.24 -3.82 -10.95
CA GLU A 122 -1.69 -3.03 -12.04
C GLU A 122 -0.41 -2.30 -11.58
N HIS A 123 0.65 -2.43 -12.37
CA HIS A 123 1.93 -1.81 -12.07
C HIS A 123 1.83 -0.28 -12.20
N SER A 124 2.15 0.47 -11.14
CA SER A 124 1.95 1.92 -11.09
C SER A 124 2.69 2.70 -12.17
N ILE A 125 3.90 2.23 -12.55
CA ILE A 125 4.77 2.87 -13.55
C ILE A 125 4.42 2.39 -14.96
N VAL A 126 4.12 1.11 -15.15
CA VAL A 126 3.83 0.48 -16.44
C VAL A 126 2.46 -0.17 -16.42
N PRO A 127 1.36 0.57 -16.64
CA PRO A 127 -0.02 0.08 -16.46
C PRO A 127 -0.41 -1.08 -17.40
N SER A 128 0.36 -1.34 -18.46
CA SER A 128 0.16 -2.52 -19.32
C SER A 128 0.51 -3.84 -18.61
N ILE A 129 1.25 -3.80 -17.49
CA ILE A 129 1.54 -4.96 -16.67
C ILE A 129 0.47 -5.09 -15.60
N GLY A 130 -0.20 -6.23 -15.55
CA GLY A 130 -1.33 -6.47 -14.65
C GLY A 130 -2.50 -5.51 -14.91
N ALA A 131 -2.70 -5.09 -16.16
CA ALA A 131 -3.72 -4.13 -16.54
C ALA A 131 -5.11 -4.50 -16.00
N ARG A 132 -5.83 -3.49 -15.51
CA ARG A 132 -7.17 -3.61 -14.90
C ARG A 132 -7.21 -4.37 -13.57
N ARG A 133 -6.07 -4.76 -12.98
CA ARG A 133 -6.06 -5.34 -11.63
C ARG A 133 -6.11 -4.24 -10.54
N PRO A 134 -6.75 -4.51 -9.38
CA PRO A 134 -7.41 -5.77 -9.04
C PRO A 134 -8.68 -5.99 -9.86
N ASN A 135 -8.83 -7.20 -10.41
CA ASN A 135 -9.99 -7.66 -11.15
C ASN A 135 -10.96 -8.45 -10.25
N LYS A 136 -12.00 -9.06 -10.83
CA LYS A 136 -13.01 -9.82 -10.07
C LYS A 136 -12.41 -10.99 -9.29
N THR A 137 -11.41 -11.68 -9.84
CA THR A 137 -10.73 -12.79 -9.16
C THR A 137 -9.91 -12.28 -7.98
N ASP A 138 -9.18 -11.19 -8.15
CA ASP A 138 -8.41 -10.57 -7.07
C ASP A 138 -9.32 -10.10 -5.92
N LEU A 139 -10.46 -9.52 -6.25
CA LEU A 139 -11.44 -9.06 -5.26
C LEU A 139 -12.11 -10.25 -4.57
N LYS A 140 -12.38 -11.35 -5.27
CA LYS A 140 -12.88 -12.58 -4.66
C LYS A 140 -11.87 -13.12 -3.63
N SER A 141 -10.60 -13.22 -3.98
CA SER A 141 -9.56 -13.64 -3.02
C SER A 141 -9.42 -12.68 -1.83
N ALA A 142 -9.62 -11.36 -2.05
CA ALA A 142 -9.64 -10.39 -0.96
C ALA A 142 -10.84 -10.59 -0.01
N ALA A 143 -12.01 -10.91 -0.55
CA ALA A 143 -13.20 -11.24 0.24
C ALA A 143 -13.00 -12.55 1.03
N GLU A 144 -12.45 -13.59 0.40
CA GLU A 144 -12.11 -14.87 1.05
C GLU A 144 -11.11 -14.66 2.20
N TYR A 145 -10.08 -13.85 2.00
CA TYR A 145 -9.15 -13.46 3.07
C TYR A 145 -9.90 -12.80 4.24
N GLY A 146 -10.83 -11.89 3.96
CA GLY A 146 -11.67 -11.25 4.98
C GLY A 146 -12.56 -12.25 5.74
N VAL A 147 -13.13 -13.25 5.06
CA VAL A 147 -13.92 -14.33 5.69
C VAL A 147 -13.06 -15.12 6.68
N GLU A 148 -11.84 -15.50 6.29
CA GLU A 148 -10.95 -16.26 7.17
C GLU A 148 -10.49 -15.42 8.38
N LEU A 149 -10.19 -14.13 8.19
CA LEU A 149 -9.92 -13.23 9.31
C LEU A 149 -11.10 -13.12 10.26
N ASN A 150 -12.32 -12.95 9.73
CA ASN A 150 -13.53 -12.88 10.54
C ASN A 150 -13.77 -14.19 11.33
N ARG A 151 -13.45 -15.35 10.72
CA ARG A 151 -13.52 -16.65 11.38
C ARG A 151 -12.53 -16.72 12.56
N LEU A 152 -11.29 -16.29 12.37
CA LEU A 152 -10.28 -16.24 13.45
C LEU A 152 -10.72 -15.30 14.58
N LEU A 153 -11.21 -14.11 14.27
CA LEU A 153 -11.69 -13.14 15.27
C LEU A 153 -12.86 -13.67 16.10
N LYS A 154 -13.73 -14.52 15.52
CA LYS A 154 -14.88 -15.11 16.24
C LYS A 154 -14.49 -16.36 17.04
N LYS A 155 -13.49 -17.10 16.57
CA LYS A 155 -13.03 -18.34 17.19
C LYS A 155 -12.14 -18.08 18.41
N GLU A 156 -11.20 -17.15 18.29
CA GLU A 156 -10.15 -16.97 19.28
C GLU A 156 -10.55 -15.99 20.39
N THR A 157 -10.24 -16.32 21.62
CA THR A 157 -10.42 -15.45 22.80
C THR A 157 -9.15 -14.71 23.18
N SER A 158 -7.99 -15.22 22.76
CA SER A 158 -6.67 -14.56 22.77
C SER A 158 -5.93 -14.88 21.48
N PHE A 159 -5.06 -13.97 21.05
CA PHE A 159 -4.25 -14.12 19.84
C PHE A 159 -2.77 -14.37 20.14
N ASP A 160 -2.37 -14.43 21.41
CA ASP A 160 -0.96 -14.49 21.84
C ASP A 160 -0.25 -15.74 21.35
N HIS A 161 -0.96 -16.87 21.31
CA HIS A 161 -0.45 -18.18 20.88
C HIS A 161 -0.34 -18.32 19.36
N LEU A 162 -0.97 -17.44 18.58
CA LEU A 162 -0.98 -17.52 17.13
C LEU A 162 0.33 -16.99 16.53
N GLU A 163 0.80 -17.61 15.47
CA GLU A 163 1.97 -17.15 14.71
C GLU A 163 1.63 -17.03 13.22
N THR A 164 1.83 -15.85 12.63
CA THR A 164 1.73 -15.64 11.18
C THR A 164 3.11 -15.66 10.56
N ARG A 165 3.39 -16.67 9.75
CA ARG A 165 4.66 -16.77 9.01
C ARG A 165 4.50 -16.18 7.62
N VAL A 166 5.39 -15.27 7.25
CA VAL A 166 5.41 -14.62 5.94
C VAL A 166 6.82 -14.73 5.33
N PRO A 167 6.94 -14.83 4.00
CA PRO A 167 8.24 -14.85 3.34
C PRO A 167 8.91 -13.47 3.39
N GLY A 168 10.22 -13.47 3.25
CA GLY A 168 11.09 -12.30 3.22
C GLY A 168 12.47 -12.63 3.79
N ASN A 169 13.42 -11.70 3.64
CA ASN A 169 14.78 -11.84 4.11
C ASN A 169 15.06 -10.84 5.24
N SER A 170 15.93 -11.24 6.17
CA SER A 170 16.51 -10.34 7.15
C SER A 170 18.03 -10.55 7.15
N PRO A 171 18.84 -9.50 6.89
CA PRO A 171 18.43 -8.11 6.66
C PRO A 171 17.67 -7.93 5.34
N TYR A 172 16.74 -6.95 5.33
CA TYR A 172 15.99 -6.58 4.13
C TYR A 172 16.92 -6.04 3.05
N HIS A 173 16.57 -6.25 1.77
CA HIS A 173 17.33 -5.63 0.70
C HIS A 173 17.24 -4.09 0.73
N LYS A 174 18.25 -3.43 0.17
CA LYS A 174 18.33 -1.97 0.20
C LYS A 174 17.19 -1.34 -0.61
N TYR A 175 16.68 -0.20 -0.14
CA TYR A 175 15.74 0.60 -0.92
C TYR A 175 16.31 0.97 -2.27
N GLY A 176 15.53 0.75 -3.33
CA GLY A 176 15.87 1.24 -4.67
C GLY A 176 15.80 2.76 -4.74
N LYS A 177 16.67 3.37 -5.54
CA LYS A 177 16.58 4.80 -5.85
C LYS A 177 15.56 5.03 -6.98
N ASN A 178 14.60 5.95 -6.75
CA ASN A 178 13.67 6.34 -7.82
C ASN A 178 14.42 7.10 -8.92
N ALA A 179 14.37 6.56 -10.14
CA ALA A 179 14.93 7.21 -11.34
C ALA A 179 13.83 7.74 -12.28
N LEU A 180 12.57 7.41 -12.00
CA LEU A 180 11.40 7.69 -12.83
C LEU A 180 10.46 8.65 -12.10
N PHE A 181 10.69 9.94 -12.25
CA PHE A 181 9.83 10.97 -11.67
C PHE A 181 9.16 11.80 -12.78
N PRO A 182 7.83 12.00 -12.69
CA PRO A 182 7.10 12.81 -13.67
C PRO A 182 7.46 14.30 -13.57
N LYS A 183 7.67 14.93 -14.71
CA LYS A 183 7.79 16.37 -14.86
C LYS A 183 6.59 16.92 -15.64
N ALA A 184 6.25 18.18 -15.44
CA ALA A 184 5.20 18.81 -16.22
C ALA A 184 5.80 19.46 -17.49
N ALA A 185 5.15 19.23 -18.64
CA ALA A 185 5.39 19.98 -19.85
C ALA A 185 4.83 21.41 -19.68
N ALA A 186 5.69 22.41 -19.77
CA ALA A 186 5.32 23.81 -19.50
C ALA A 186 4.17 24.32 -20.38
N ALA A 187 4.17 23.95 -21.66
CA ALA A 187 3.15 24.34 -22.63
C ALA A 187 1.75 23.75 -22.36
N MET A 188 1.68 22.60 -21.68
CA MET A 188 0.42 21.91 -21.42
C MET A 188 -0.12 22.16 -19.99
N CYS A 189 0.72 22.68 -19.10
CA CYS A 189 0.39 22.84 -17.69
C CYS A 189 -0.43 24.11 -17.42
N THR A 190 -1.68 23.97 -17.02
CA THR A 190 -2.59 25.07 -16.66
C THR A 190 -2.42 25.57 -15.22
N LEU A 191 -1.42 25.12 -14.48
CA LEU A 191 -1.16 25.50 -13.09
C LEU A 191 -2.30 25.18 -12.10
N CYS A 192 -3.22 24.28 -12.44
CA CYS A 192 -4.41 23.97 -11.63
C CYS A 192 -4.10 23.35 -10.25
N GLY A 193 -2.87 22.94 -9.98
CA GLY A 193 -2.43 22.40 -8.68
C GLY A 193 -2.96 20.99 -8.32
N ALA A 194 -3.78 20.34 -9.16
CA ALA A 194 -4.36 19.04 -8.86
C ALA A 194 -3.31 17.97 -8.50
N CYS A 195 -2.18 17.95 -9.21
CA CYS A 195 -1.06 17.03 -8.94
C CYS A 195 -0.37 17.31 -7.59
N ALA A 196 -0.26 18.57 -7.19
CA ALA A 196 0.33 18.94 -5.89
C ALA A 196 -0.58 18.53 -4.73
N LYS A 197 -1.89 18.78 -4.84
CA LYS A 197 -2.89 18.43 -3.81
C LYS A 197 -2.94 16.94 -3.49
N VAL A 198 -2.60 16.06 -4.43
CA VAL A 198 -2.67 14.61 -4.23
C VAL A 198 -1.31 13.95 -4.02
N CYS A 199 -0.23 14.72 -4.05
CA CYS A 199 1.12 14.16 -3.89
C CYS A 199 1.30 13.62 -2.46
N PRO A 200 1.61 12.33 -2.28
CA PRO A 200 1.69 11.73 -0.94
C PRO A 200 2.92 12.17 -0.14
N THR A 201 3.91 12.77 -0.79
CA THR A 201 5.17 13.21 -0.17
C THR A 201 5.39 14.72 -0.24
N GLY A 202 4.41 15.49 -0.80
CA GLY A 202 4.60 16.91 -1.03
C GLY A 202 5.69 17.26 -2.05
N ALA A 203 6.13 16.30 -2.87
CA ALA A 203 7.18 16.49 -3.87
C ALA A 203 6.81 17.49 -4.99
N ILE A 204 5.58 17.93 -5.05
CA ILE A 204 5.11 18.92 -6.04
C ILE A 204 4.62 20.15 -5.27
N PRO A 205 5.39 21.27 -5.32
CA PRO A 205 4.99 22.49 -4.62
C PRO A 205 3.67 23.05 -5.16
N ILE A 206 2.77 23.46 -4.27
CA ILE A 206 1.47 24.02 -4.69
C ILE A 206 1.64 25.36 -5.41
N LYS A 207 2.66 26.15 -5.05
CA LYS A 207 2.98 27.45 -5.66
C LYS A 207 3.61 27.32 -7.04
N ASP A 208 4.26 26.19 -7.32
CA ASP A 208 4.84 25.87 -8.64
C ASP A 208 4.58 24.40 -9.00
N PRO A 209 3.37 24.07 -9.47
CA PRO A 209 3.01 22.68 -9.79
C PRO A 209 3.69 22.14 -11.04
N LYS A 210 4.51 22.91 -11.74
CA LYS A 210 5.38 22.41 -12.82
C LYS A 210 6.59 21.67 -12.26
N LYS A 211 7.11 22.10 -11.12
CA LYS A 211 8.28 21.51 -10.46
C LYS A 211 7.96 20.13 -9.87
N THR A 212 8.97 19.28 -9.79
CA THR A 212 9.00 18.06 -9.00
C THR A 212 10.30 18.02 -8.21
N GLU A 213 10.21 17.96 -6.89
CA GLU A 213 11.35 17.77 -5.99
C GLU A 213 11.68 16.27 -6.01
N THR A 214 12.76 15.94 -6.72
CA THR A 214 13.08 14.54 -7.08
C THR A 214 13.51 13.68 -5.89
N ASP A 215 14.10 14.27 -4.90
CA ASP A 215 14.50 13.67 -3.61
C ASP A 215 13.31 13.28 -2.74
N LYS A 216 12.19 13.99 -2.84
CA LYS A 216 10.93 13.65 -2.17
C LYS A 216 10.04 12.72 -3.01
N CYS A 217 10.27 12.59 -4.31
CA CYS A 217 9.39 11.85 -5.20
C CYS A 217 9.60 10.33 -5.10
N ILE A 218 8.59 9.61 -4.66
CA ILE A 218 8.59 8.13 -4.54
C ILE A 218 8.19 7.39 -5.82
N GLY A 219 7.95 8.08 -6.93
CA GLY A 219 7.60 7.45 -8.21
C GLY A 219 6.23 6.75 -8.25
N CYS A 220 5.28 7.15 -7.43
CA CYS A 220 3.95 6.51 -7.35
C CYS A 220 3.04 6.77 -8.56
N MET A 221 3.40 7.69 -9.44
CA MET A 221 2.67 8.08 -10.66
C MET A 221 1.26 8.67 -10.45
N LYS A 222 0.83 8.94 -9.21
CA LYS A 222 -0.50 9.52 -8.93
C LYS A 222 -0.71 10.85 -9.63
N CYS A 223 0.32 11.70 -9.68
CA CYS A 223 0.25 13.01 -10.32
C CYS A 223 -0.01 12.96 -11.85
N MET A 224 0.42 11.88 -12.52
CA MET A 224 0.09 11.64 -13.93
C MET A 224 -1.38 11.28 -14.09
N ARG A 225 -1.91 10.40 -13.22
CA ARG A 225 -3.29 9.92 -13.30
C ARG A 225 -4.35 11.00 -13.07
N VAL A 226 -4.03 12.04 -12.29
CA VAL A 226 -4.98 13.13 -11.99
C VAL A 226 -4.85 14.33 -12.92
N CYS A 227 -3.83 14.36 -13.78
CA CYS A 227 -3.60 15.48 -14.69
C CYS A 227 -4.54 15.43 -15.89
N LYS A 228 -5.63 16.18 -15.86
CA LYS A 228 -6.61 16.25 -16.96
C LYS A 228 -6.01 16.72 -18.29
N GLN A 229 -4.93 17.51 -18.25
CA GLN A 229 -4.22 18.00 -19.43
C GLN A 229 -3.13 17.03 -19.92
N ASN A 230 -2.94 15.87 -19.26
CA ASN A 230 -1.82 14.96 -19.53
C ASN A 230 -0.45 15.66 -19.56
N ALA A 231 -0.33 16.80 -18.88
CA ALA A 231 0.89 17.61 -18.87
C ALA A 231 2.04 16.92 -18.11
N ARG A 232 1.74 15.99 -17.18
CA ARG A 232 2.78 15.30 -16.41
C ARG A 232 3.13 13.97 -17.04
N ALA A 233 4.44 13.80 -17.31
CA ALA A 233 5.00 12.59 -17.90
C ALA A 233 6.40 12.29 -17.35
N VAL A 234 6.77 11.01 -17.37
CA VAL A 234 8.17 10.58 -17.24
C VAL A 234 8.83 10.70 -18.62
N ASN A 235 10.14 10.94 -18.65
CA ASN A 235 10.90 10.95 -19.89
C ASN A 235 10.64 9.67 -20.71
N SER A 236 10.28 9.81 -21.98
CA SER A 236 9.82 8.71 -22.84
C SER A 236 10.87 7.62 -23.02
N LEU A 237 12.14 7.98 -23.19
CA LEU A 237 13.23 7.01 -23.33
C LEU A 237 13.41 6.18 -22.04
N LYS A 238 13.44 6.86 -20.89
CA LYS A 238 13.55 6.18 -19.59
C LYS A 238 12.33 5.27 -19.35
N MET A 239 11.14 5.70 -19.74
CA MET A 239 9.92 4.92 -19.62
C MET A 239 9.97 3.66 -20.51
N SER A 240 10.39 3.79 -21.76
CA SER A 240 10.52 2.67 -22.70
C SER A 240 11.51 1.60 -22.18
N LEU A 241 12.66 2.05 -21.66
CA LEU A 241 13.66 1.15 -21.08
C LEU A 241 13.11 0.42 -19.83
N ALA A 242 12.43 1.15 -18.97
CA ALA A 242 11.80 0.58 -17.78
C ALA A 242 10.71 -0.43 -18.17
N GLU A 243 9.87 -0.10 -19.14
CA GLU A 243 8.82 -1.00 -19.65
C GLU A 243 9.40 -2.29 -20.23
N LYS A 244 10.43 -2.20 -21.07
CA LYS A 244 11.13 -3.38 -21.61
C LYS A 244 11.66 -4.30 -20.50
N LYS A 245 12.32 -3.71 -19.49
CA LYS A 245 12.86 -4.45 -18.34
C LYS A 245 11.75 -5.11 -17.53
N LEU A 246 10.72 -4.35 -17.17
CA LEU A 246 9.63 -4.83 -16.31
C LEU A 246 8.80 -5.92 -17.02
N LYS A 247 8.50 -5.79 -18.30
CA LYS A 247 7.79 -6.84 -19.08
C LYS A 247 8.52 -8.18 -19.12
N LYS A 248 9.85 -8.19 -18.97
CA LYS A 248 10.62 -9.44 -18.91
C LYS A 248 10.53 -10.16 -17.56
N ILE A 249 10.34 -9.42 -16.47
CA ILE A 249 10.41 -9.96 -15.11
C ILE A 249 9.06 -10.02 -14.40
N CYS A 250 8.04 -9.31 -14.91
CA CYS A 250 6.70 -9.32 -14.32
C CYS A 250 5.84 -10.41 -14.99
N LYS A 251 5.08 -11.14 -14.17
CA LYS A 251 4.14 -12.17 -14.60
C LYS A 251 2.72 -11.71 -14.29
N SER A 252 1.87 -11.61 -15.30
CA SER A 252 0.48 -11.11 -15.16
C SER A 252 -0.50 -12.18 -14.64
N ASP A 253 -0.13 -13.44 -14.62
CA ASP A 253 -0.90 -14.61 -14.19
C ASP A 253 -0.78 -14.94 -12.70
N LYS A 254 -0.06 -14.10 -11.93
CA LYS A 254 0.06 -14.27 -10.48
C LYS A 254 -1.29 -14.19 -9.78
N THR A 255 -1.43 -14.99 -8.72
CA THR A 255 -2.57 -14.99 -7.79
C THR A 255 -2.19 -14.34 -6.47
N ALA A 256 -3.16 -14.15 -5.60
CA ALA A 256 -2.89 -13.69 -4.24
C ALA A 256 -2.20 -14.78 -3.41
N ASP A 257 -1.23 -14.38 -2.59
CA ASP A 257 -0.61 -15.22 -1.58
C ASP A 257 -1.23 -14.84 -0.22
N ILE A 258 -1.78 -15.82 0.51
CA ILE A 258 -2.46 -15.61 1.79
C ILE A 258 -1.77 -16.44 2.87
N PHE A 259 -1.46 -15.81 3.99
CA PHE A 259 -0.79 -16.37 5.17
C PHE A 259 -1.65 -16.11 6.39
N LEU A 260 -2.22 -17.16 6.98
CA LEU A 260 -3.03 -17.07 8.19
C LEU A 260 -2.24 -17.59 9.38
N ALA A 261 -2.52 -17.04 10.54
CA ALA A 261 -1.96 -17.53 11.79
C ALA A 261 -2.51 -18.92 12.14
N ASN A 262 -1.67 -19.73 12.71
CA ASN A 262 -1.96 -21.07 13.21
C ASN A 262 -1.29 -21.29 14.58
#